data_9aa6b578222878188b37de18467ae4c1
#
_entry.id   9aa6b578222878188b37de18467ae4c1
#
_cell.length_a   1.000
_cell.length_b   1.000
_cell.length_c   1.000
_cell.angle_alpha   90.00
_cell.angle_beta   90.00
_cell.angle_gamma   90.00
#
_symmetry.space_group_name_H-M   'P 1'
#
loop_
_entity.id
_entity.type
_entity.pdbx_description
1 polymer ?
#
loop_
_entity_poly.entity_id
_entity_poly.type
_entity_poly.pdbx_seq_one_letter_code
_entity_poly.pdbx_strand_id
1 'polypeptide(L)'
;MNRREMLGWLASAGAAAGVGATVGVPAVAGELGVFGHGRGFAKGADVSTLLELEANGAKFYEHGIPLDCLFILKSHGVDSIRIKVWNDPGNPNFFPADQSPAAGYNNAEHVRVLARRAAALGMRILIDFHYSDWWADPGKQYPPHDWAGKDIEQTCALLSDYTAKVLTMLKRDGVHPEWVQVGNEITGGMLWPLGKYDQWDNLAQLLKAGHDAVKSVDERIKVMLHLDSGGNNATSRWWFDSAVQRGVTFDVIGLSYYPQWQGALSDLQNNANDMATRYGKDVMVVETAYPWTTSDGDSEPNSMTNTGSTTFPQTPAGQAQFIGAVTDIVKAIPGGHGKGVFWWEPEWIPTPNVGWKVGAGDQWDNNTLFDFHGNALTSLDAFRKR
;
A
#
# COMPACT_ATOMS: atom_id res chain seq x y z
N MET A 1 -24.80 -7.18 10.58
CA MET A 1 -24.97 -8.60 10.18
C MET A 1 -25.36 -9.39 11.41
N ASN A 2 -26.42 -10.17 11.39
CA ASN A 2 -26.85 -10.91 12.58
C ASN A 2 -26.24 -12.34 12.56
N ARG A 3 -26.34 -13.03 13.71
CA ARG A 3 -25.72 -14.35 13.93
C ARG A 3 -26.10 -15.44 12.89
N ARG A 4 -27.22 -15.27 12.18
CA ARG A 4 -27.70 -16.22 11.15
C ARG A 4 -27.01 -16.01 9.80
N GLU A 5 -26.65 -14.79 9.48
CA GLU A 5 -25.90 -14.46 8.24
C GLU A 5 -24.46 -14.93 8.32
N MET A 6 -23.85 -14.90 9.52
CA MET A 6 -22.47 -15.35 9.75
C MET A 6 -22.30 -16.87 9.62
N LEU A 7 -23.32 -17.66 10.02
CA LEU A 7 -23.26 -19.13 9.94
C LEU A 7 -23.49 -19.70 8.52
N GLY A 8 -24.14 -18.94 7.64
CA GLY A 8 -24.35 -19.33 6.25
C GLY A 8 -23.08 -19.35 5.39
N TRP A 9 -22.06 -18.62 5.78
CA TRP A 9 -20.78 -18.52 5.04
C TRP A 9 -19.76 -19.60 5.42
N LEU A 10 -19.88 -20.18 6.61
CA LEU A 10 -18.97 -21.22 7.10
C LEU A 10 -19.34 -22.64 6.60
N ALA A 11 -20.53 -22.83 6.02
CA ALA A 11 -21.01 -24.13 5.61
C ALA A 11 -20.67 -24.53 4.15
N SER A 12 -20.05 -23.65 3.34
CA SER A 12 -19.75 -23.92 1.93
C SER A 12 -18.32 -24.39 1.63
N ALA A 13 -17.50 -24.63 2.66
CA ALA A 13 -16.09 -25.02 2.48
C ALA A 13 -15.74 -26.42 2.98
N GLY A 14 -16.63 -27.38 2.88
CA GLY A 14 -16.28 -28.76 3.25
C GLY A 14 -17.36 -29.78 2.99
N ALA A 15 -17.32 -30.44 1.86
CA ALA A 15 -17.56 -31.92 1.68
C ALA A 15 -17.72 -32.23 0.20
N ALA A 16 -16.81 -32.95 -0.39
CA ALA A 16 -16.98 -33.67 -1.64
C ALA A 16 -16.49 -35.11 -1.44
N ALA A 17 -17.41 -36.05 -1.31
CA ALA A 17 -17.20 -37.43 -1.70
C ALA A 17 -18.55 -38.13 -1.90
N GLY A 18 -18.81 -38.59 -3.14
CA GLY A 18 -19.52 -39.81 -3.40
C GLY A 18 -20.91 -39.75 -4.03
N VAL A 19 -20.96 -40.25 -5.29
CA VAL A 19 -21.99 -41.02 -6.00
C VAL A 19 -23.08 -40.25 -6.79
N GLY A 20 -23.06 -40.53 -8.06
CA GLY A 20 -23.74 -40.03 -9.22
C GLY A 20 -25.27 -39.98 -9.21
N ALA A 21 -25.75 -38.95 -9.87
CA ALA A 21 -26.95 -38.92 -10.70
C ALA A 21 -26.85 -37.72 -11.64
N THR A 22 -26.91 -37.95 -12.93
CA THR A 22 -26.92 -36.93 -13.97
C THR A 22 -28.25 -36.19 -13.97
N VAL A 23 -28.24 -34.96 -13.48
CA VAL A 23 -29.28 -33.97 -13.76
C VAL A 23 -28.56 -32.76 -14.32
N GLY A 24 -28.87 -32.43 -15.58
CA GLY A 24 -28.26 -31.27 -16.25
C GLY A 24 -28.56 -29.97 -15.50
N VAL A 25 -27.51 -29.39 -14.95
CA VAL A 25 -27.52 -28.04 -14.42
C VAL A 25 -27.06 -27.11 -15.57
N PRO A 26 -27.87 -26.10 -15.95
CA PRO A 26 -27.38 -25.13 -16.92
C PRO A 26 -26.14 -24.45 -16.34
N ALA A 27 -25.05 -24.48 -17.09
CA ALA A 27 -23.85 -23.73 -16.78
C ALA A 27 -24.20 -22.23 -16.79
N VAL A 28 -24.45 -21.68 -15.62
CA VAL A 28 -24.37 -20.22 -15.45
C VAL A 28 -22.87 -19.91 -15.42
N ALA A 29 -22.33 -19.65 -16.60
CA ALA A 29 -21.07 -18.94 -16.72
C ALA A 29 -21.33 -17.53 -16.18
N GLY A 30 -21.18 -17.37 -14.86
CA GLY A 30 -21.08 -16.07 -14.24
C GLY A 30 -19.80 -15.44 -14.76
N GLU A 31 -19.92 -14.42 -15.61
CA GLU A 31 -18.83 -13.50 -15.92
C GLU A 31 -18.35 -12.90 -14.61
N LEU A 32 -17.28 -13.46 -14.07
CA LEU A 32 -16.54 -12.88 -12.96
C LEU A 32 -15.84 -11.62 -13.50
N GLY A 33 -16.33 -10.46 -13.05
CA GLY A 33 -15.56 -9.23 -13.10
C GLY A 33 -15.77 -8.35 -14.33
N VAL A 34 -16.96 -7.79 -14.45
CA VAL A 34 -17.11 -6.51 -15.14
C VAL A 34 -16.22 -5.49 -14.42
N PHE A 35 -15.12 -5.11 -15.05
CA PHE A 35 -14.31 -3.97 -14.63
C PHE A 35 -15.20 -2.71 -14.68
N GLY A 36 -15.77 -2.35 -13.55
CA GLY A 36 -16.51 -1.12 -13.41
C GLY A 36 -15.55 0.06 -13.47
N HIS A 37 -15.40 0.68 -14.62
CA HIS A 37 -14.90 2.03 -14.71
C HIS A 37 -15.86 2.91 -13.91
N GLY A 38 -15.39 3.43 -12.75
CA GLY A 38 -16.20 4.27 -11.88
C GLY A 38 -16.45 3.71 -10.48
N ARG A 39 -15.63 2.80 -9.99
CA ARG A 39 -15.62 2.50 -8.55
C ARG A 39 -15.25 3.78 -7.81
N GLY A 40 -16.05 4.12 -6.79
CA GLY A 40 -15.95 5.35 -6.02
C GLY A 40 -14.59 5.56 -5.34
N PHE A 41 -14.55 6.47 -4.42
CA PHE A 41 -13.39 6.79 -3.59
C PHE A 41 -12.81 5.55 -2.89
N ALA A 42 -11.50 5.31 -3.02
CA ALA A 42 -10.83 4.18 -2.39
C ALA A 42 -10.62 4.44 -0.89
N LYS A 43 -11.09 3.52 -0.06
CA LYS A 43 -10.86 3.47 1.37
C LYS A 43 -9.89 2.34 1.64
N GLY A 44 -8.61 2.68 1.71
CA GLY A 44 -7.52 1.72 1.62
C GLY A 44 -6.78 1.47 2.91
N ALA A 45 -6.06 0.36 2.91
CA ALA A 45 -5.06 -0.01 3.91
C ALA A 45 -3.85 -0.63 3.22
N ASP A 46 -2.64 -0.25 3.63
CA ASP A 46 -1.43 -1.01 3.31
C ASP A 46 -1.32 -2.15 4.32
N VAL A 47 -1.26 -3.37 3.84
CA VAL A 47 -1.27 -4.57 4.70
C VAL A 47 -0.09 -5.49 4.37
N SER A 48 1.01 -4.88 3.97
CA SER A 48 2.16 -5.60 3.42
C SER A 48 2.84 -6.51 4.44
N THR A 49 2.80 -6.17 5.74
CA THR A 49 3.44 -6.94 6.80
C THR A 49 2.56 -8.11 7.30
N LEU A 50 1.30 -8.21 6.87
CA LEU A 50 0.32 -9.17 7.39
C LEU A 50 0.78 -10.62 7.35
N LEU A 51 1.39 -11.09 6.26
CA LEU A 51 1.81 -12.50 6.16
C LEU A 51 2.95 -12.82 7.12
N GLU A 52 3.85 -11.88 7.38
CA GLU A 52 4.93 -12.02 8.34
C GLU A 52 4.40 -12.06 9.77
N LEU A 53 3.46 -11.17 10.09
CA LEU A 53 2.75 -11.14 11.37
C LEU A 53 2.04 -12.48 11.66
N GLU A 54 1.22 -12.95 10.72
CA GLU A 54 0.48 -14.22 10.85
C GLU A 54 1.42 -15.43 11.03
N ALA A 55 2.52 -15.47 10.27
CA ALA A 55 3.52 -16.54 10.38
C ALA A 55 4.23 -16.56 11.73
N ASN A 56 4.34 -15.40 12.38
CA ASN A 56 4.94 -15.26 13.72
C ASN A 56 3.90 -15.27 14.86
N GLY A 57 2.65 -15.63 14.56
CA GLY A 57 1.62 -15.92 15.55
C GLY A 57 0.67 -14.80 15.89
N ALA A 58 0.74 -13.66 15.19
CA ALA A 58 -0.24 -12.59 15.34
C ALA A 58 -1.66 -13.09 15.05
N LYS A 59 -2.63 -12.58 15.80
CA LYS A 59 -4.05 -12.88 15.63
C LYS A 59 -4.85 -11.61 15.77
N PHE A 60 -5.90 -11.52 14.96
CA PHE A 60 -6.78 -10.36 14.93
C PHE A 60 -8.17 -10.73 15.42
N TYR A 61 -8.81 -9.82 16.16
CA TYR A 61 -10.07 -10.08 16.82
C TYR A 61 -11.09 -8.97 16.55
N GLU A 62 -12.31 -9.39 16.31
CA GLU A 62 -13.50 -8.52 16.30
C GLU A 62 -14.43 -8.96 17.41
N HIS A 63 -14.70 -8.06 18.37
CA HIS A 63 -15.51 -8.37 19.57
C HIS A 63 -15.05 -9.63 20.32
N GLY A 64 -13.72 -9.86 20.40
CA GLY A 64 -13.12 -11.02 21.08
C GLY A 64 -13.17 -12.32 20.26
N ILE A 65 -13.65 -12.30 19.03
CA ILE A 65 -13.68 -13.45 18.10
C ILE A 65 -12.50 -13.36 17.16
N PRO A 66 -11.62 -14.38 17.08
CA PRO A 66 -10.52 -14.38 16.13
C PRO A 66 -11.04 -14.51 14.70
N LEU A 67 -10.61 -13.60 13.83
CA LEU A 67 -11.01 -13.53 12.42
C LEU A 67 -9.82 -13.19 11.54
N ASP A 68 -9.96 -13.42 10.23
CA ASP A 68 -9.02 -12.96 9.22
C ASP A 68 -8.93 -11.42 9.23
N CYS A 69 -7.70 -10.88 9.25
CA CYS A 69 -7.46 -9.44 9.33
C CYS A 69 -8.13 -8.69 8.15
N LEU A 70 -7.97 -9.19 6.91
CA LEU A 70 -8.60 -8.56 5.74
C LEU A 70 -10.12 -8.58 5.82
N PHE A 71 -10.69 -9.65 6.40
CA PHE A 71 -12.13 -9.71 6.62
C PHE A 71 -12.59 -8.66 7.64
N ILE A 72 -11.86 -8.45 8.74
CA ILE A 72 -12.17 -7.40 9.71
C ILE A 72 -12.11 -6.04 9.03
N LEU A 73 -11.01 -5.70 8.36
CA LEU A 73 -10.86 -4.45 7.62
C LEU A 73 -12.00 -4.22 6.63
N LYS A 74 -12.32 -5.23 5.83
CA LYS A 74 -13.43 -5.19 4.87
C LYS A 74 -14.78 -4.95 5.54
N SER A 75 -15.05 -5.61 6.67
CA SER A 75 -16.32 -5.48 7.40
C SER A 75 -16.53 -4.07 7.97
N HIS A 76 -15.44 -3.32 8.18
CA HIS A 76 -15.45 -1.91 8.59
C HIS A 76 -15.42 -0.93 7.42
N GLY A 77 -15.44 -1.42 6.17
CA GLY A 77 -15.60 -0.58 4.99
C GLY A 77 -14.30 -0.25 4.26
N VAL A 78 -13.17 -0.83 4.65
CA VAL A 78 -11.96 -0.83 3.84
C VAL A 78 -12.24 -1.64 2.57
N ASP A 79 -12.06 -1.05 1.40
CA ASP A 79 -12.40 -1.65 0.11
C ASP A 79 -11.21 -1.85 -0.81
N SER A 80 -10.05 -1.37 -0.40
CA SER A 80 -8.82 -1.39 -1.19
C SER A 80 -7.64 -1.77 -0.32
N ILE A 81 -6.67 -2.49 -0.87
CA ILE A 81 -5.40 -2.74 -0.20
C ILE A 81 -4.22 -2.28 -1.04
N ARG A 82 -3.17 -1.85 -0.38
CA ARG A 82 -1.84 -1.59 -0.94
C ARG A 82 -0.91 -2.69 -0.46
N ILE A 83 -0.04 -3.17 -1.35
CA ILE A 83 0.91 -4.24 -1.06
C ILE A 83 2.25 -3.85 -1.67
N LYS A 84 3.26 -3.65 -0.84
CA LYS A 84 4.64 -3.43 -1.28
C LYS A 84 5.25 -4.72 -1.84
N VAL A 85 6.12 -4.59 -2.81
CA VAL A 85 6.89 -5.71 -3.36
C VAL A 85 8.38 -5.38 -3.40
N TRP A 86 9.18 -6.28 -2.82
CA TRP A 86 10.64 -6.27 -2.84
C TRP A 86 11.16 -7.32 -3.81
N ASN A 87 12.37 -7.12 -4.32
CA ASN A 87 12.94 -8.00 -5.33
C ASN A 87 13.37 -9.35 -4.75
N ASP A 88 14.34 -9.34 -3.84
CA ASP A 88 14.86 -10.53 -3.17
C ASP A 88 15.13 -10.25 -1.68
N PRO A 89 14.08 -10.13 -0.85
CA PRO A 89 14.23 -9.79 0.57
C PRO A 89 14.90 -10.89 1.41
N GLY A 90 15.11 -12.08 0.86
CA GLY A 90 15.84 -13.17 1.50
C GLY A 90 17.33 -13.22 1.12
N ASN A 91 17.83 -12.25 0.36
CA ASN A 91 19.21 -12.25 -0.13
C ASN A 91 20.21 -12.12 1.04
N PRO A 92 21.11 -13.10 1.25
CA PRO A 92 22.08 -13.03 2.33
C PRO A 92 23.18 -11.96 2.11
N ASN A 93 23.31 -11.44 0.90
CA ASN A 93 24.24 -10.38 0.54
C ASN A 93 23.58 -9.01 0.55
N PHE A 94 22.55 -8.86 1.36
CA PHE A 94 21.70 -7.68 1.45
C PHE A 94 22.52 -6.37 1.49
N PHE A 95 22.04 -5.36 0.82
CA PHE A 95 22.69 -4.06 0.73
C PHE A 95 21.76 -2.96 1.31
N PRO A 96 22.27 -2.09 2.21
CA PRO A 96 23.62 -2.08 2.79
C PRO A 96 23.84 -3.16 3.85
N ALA A 97 25.09 -3.57 4.03
CA ALA A 97 25.49 -4.70 4.90
C ALA A 97 25.20 -4.52 6.40
N ASP A 98 24.86 -3.32 6.85
CA ASP A 98 24.51 -3.00 8.23
C ASP A 98 23.03 -3.25 8.58
N GLN A 99 22.23 -3.63 7.59
CA GLN A 99 20.81 -3.92 7.77
C GLN A 99 20.62 -5.43 7.89
N SER A 100 19.85 -5.86 8.89
CA SER A 100 19.47 -7.26 9.00
C SER A 100 18.64 -7.66 7.78
N PRO A 101 18.87 -8.85 7.20
CA PRO A 101 18.02 -9.35 6.12
C PRO A 101 16.56 -9.28 6.55
N ALA A 102 15.69 -8.85 5.66
CA ALA A 102 14.28 -9.08 5.84
C ALA A 102 14.04 -10.60 5.96
N ALA A 103 12.98 -11.01 6.64
CA ALA A 103 12.68 -12.44 6.82
C ALA A 103 12.24 -13.15 5.53
N GLY A 104 12.51 -12.57 4.35
CA GLY A 104 12.12 -13.09 3.04
C GLY A 104 10.69 -12.75 2.63
N TYR A 105 9.95 -12.04 3.46
CA TYR A 105 8.58 -11.59 3.14
C TYR A 105 8.57 -10.43 2.13
N ASN A 106 7.39 -10.13 1.61
CA ASN A 106 7.16 -9.10 0.59
C ASN A 106 7.83 -9.36 -0.77
N ASN A 107 8.32 -10.56 -1.05
CA ASN A 107 8.70 -10.94 -2.40
C ASN A 107 7.44 -11.19 -3.28
N ALA A 108 7.65 -11.41 -4.57
CA ALA A 108 6.56 -11.59 -5.53
C ALA A 108 5.57 -12.70 -5.15
N GLU A 109 6.03 -13.82 -4.55
CA GLU A 109 5.14 -14.92 -4.15
C GLU A 109 4.30 -14.56 -2.92
N HIS A 110 4.83 -13.83 -1.94
CA HIS A 110 4.06 -13.32 -0.80
C HIS A 110 3.01 -12.31 -1.26
N VAL A 111 3.40 -11.38 -2.15
CA VAL A 111 2.45 -10.43 -2.78
C VAL A 111 1.33 -11.18 -3.50
N ARG A 112 1.65 -12.25 -4.24
CA ARG A 112 0.68 -13.11 -4.91
C ARG A 112 -0.33 -13.71 -3.94
N VAL A 113 0.13 -14.27 -2.81
CA VAL A 113 -0.73 -14.86 -1.78
C VAL A 113 -1.68 -13.82 -1.20
N LEU A 114 -1.15 -12.66 -0.79
CA LEU A 114 -1.93 -11.60 -0.16
C LEU A 114 -2.93 -10.96 -1.13
N ALA A 115 -2.50 -10.68 -2.35
CA ALA A 115 -3.36 -10.13 -3.39
C ALA A 115 -4.53 -11.06 -3.76
N ARG A 116 -4.30 -12.39 -3.79
CA ARG A 116 -5.38 -13.36 -4.00
C ARG A 116 -6.37 -13.40 -2.85
N ARG A 117 -5.90 -13.32 -1.59
CA ARG A 117 -6.80 -13.24 -0.42
C ARG A 117 -7.68 -12.00 -0.50
N ALA A 118 -7.10 -10.84 -0.82
CA ALA A 118 -7.84 -9.60 -0.99
C ALA A 118 -8.83 -9.64 -2.15
N ALA A 119 -8.41 -10.16 -3.30
CA ALA A 119 -9.28 -10.33 -4.48
C ALA A 119 -10.48 -11.24 -4.19
N ALA A 120 -10.28 -12.32 -3.42
CA ALA A 120 -11.37 -13.21 -2.99
C ALA A 120 -12.42 -12.51 -2.12
N LEU A 121 -12.02 -11.47 -1.39
CA LEU A 121 -12.92 -10.58 -0.64
C LEU A 121 -13.49 -9.45 -1.50
N GLY A 122 -13.17 -9.38 -2.80
CA GLY A 122 -13.60 -8.32 -3.69
C GLY A 122 -13.00 -6.95 -3.37
N MET A 123 -11.81 -6.91 -2.77
CA MET A 123 -11.04 -5.68 -2.52
C MET A 123 -10.27 -5.26 -3.77
N ARG A 124 -10.11 -3.95 -3.95
CA ARG A 124 -9.27 -3.36 -5.00
C ARG A 124 -7.81 -3.44 -4.57
N ILE A 125 -6.89 -3.47 -5.53
CA ILE A 125 -5.48 -3.74 -5.24
C ILE A 125 -4.61 -2.65 -5.87
N LEU A 126 -3.68 -2.11 -5.05
CA LEU A 126 -2.57 -1.28 -5.44
C LEU A 126 -1.28 -2.07 -5.16
N ILE A 127 -0.45 -2.27 -6.17
CA ILE A 127 0.89 -2.86 -6.01
C ILE A 127 1.92 -1.76 -5.98
N ASP A 128 2.77 -1.79 -4.96
CA ASP A 128 3.82 -0.82 -4.73
C ASP A 128 5.21 -1.43 -4.94
N PHE A 129 5.85 -1.10 -6.07
CA PHE A 129 7.20 -1.56 -6.36
C PHE A 129 8.24 -0.69 -5.68
N HIS A 130 8.96 -1.24 -4.71
CA HIS A 130 10.11 -0.56 -4.09
C HIS A 130 11.36 -0.59 -4.99
N TYR A 131 11.47 -1.57 -5.90
CA TYR A 131 12.67 -1.83 -6.70
C TYR A 131 13.94 -1.89 -5.84
N SER A 132 13.84 -2.60 -4.75
CA SER A 132 14.87 -2.84 -3.74
C SER A 132 14.67 -4.22 -3.14
N ASP A 133 15.65 -4.77 -2.47
CA ASP A 133 15.51 -6.02 -1.72
C ASP A 133 14.90 -5.79 -0.34
N TRP A 134 14.72 -4.53 0.04
CA TRP A 134 14.16 -4.13 1.32
C TRP A 134 13.50 -2.74 1.21
N TRP A 135 13.31 -2.05 2.32
CA TRP A 135 12.68 -0.73 2.36
C TRP A 135 13.35 0.26 1.43
N ALA A 136 12.58 0.83 0.52
CA ALA A 136 12.90 2.06 -0.19
C ALA A 136 12.05 3.18 0.42
N ASP A 137 12.71 4.25 0.86
CA ASP A 137 12.09 5.40 1.52
C ASP A 137 12.89 6.69 1.23
N PRO A 138 12.49 7.86 1.73
CA PRO A 138 13.20 9.11 1.42
C PRO A 138 14.67 9.12 1.82
N GLY A 139 15.08 8.30 2.79
CA GLY A 139 16.46 8.18 3.27
C GLY A 139 17.30 7.14 2.51
N LYS A 140 16.67 6.23 1.77
CA LYS A 140 17.37 5.16 1.05
C LYS A 140 16.56 4.64 -0.13
N GLN A 141 17.22 4.48 -1.27
CA GLN A 141 16.65 3.98 -2.51
C GLN A 141 17.66 3.05 -3.20
N TYR A 142 18.13 2.05 -2.45
CA TYR A 142 19.16 1.15 -2.95
C TYR A 142 18.60 0.19 -4.00
N PRO A 143 19.35 -0.06 -5.10
CA PRO A 143 18.95 -1.05 -6.07
C PRO A 143 18.98 -2.45 -5.45
N PRO A 144 18.22 -3.42 -6.00
CA PRO A 144 18.41 -4.82 -5.66
C PRO A 144 19.88 -5.22 -5.84
N HIS A 145 20.38 -6.10 -4.97
CA HIS A 145 21.77 -6.54 -4.99
C HIS A 145 22.20 -6.98 -6.41
N ASP A 146 21.38 -7.76 -7.09
CA ASP A 146 21.71 -8.29 -8.42
C ASP A 146 21.68 -7.22 -9.53
N TRP A 147 21.12 -6.03 -9.24
CA TRP A 147 21.10 -4.90 -10.18
C TRP A 147 22.26 -3.92 -9.93
N ALA A 148 22.97 -4.06 -8.83
CA ALA A 148 24.07 -3.16 -8.47
C ALA A 148 25.15 -3.16 -9.54
N GLY A 149 25.68 -1.97 -9.86
CA GLY A 149 26.75 -1.79 -10.85
C GLY A 149 26.31 -1.93 -12.32
N LYS A 150 25.03 -2.06 -12.61
CA LYS A 150 24.49 -2.01 -13.98
C LYS A 150 24.41 -0.58 -14.48
N ASP A 151 24.53 -0.40 -15.80
CA ASP A 151 24.27 0.88 -16.45
C ASP A 151 22.77 1.18 -16.54
N ILE A 152 22.42 2.35 -17.07
CA ILE A 152 21.02 2.79 -17.13
C ILE A 152 20.17 1.91 -18.05
N GLU A 153 20.69 1.48 -19.20
CA GLU A 153 19.97 0.65 -20.16
C GLU A 153 19.68 -0.73 -19.57
N GLN A 154 20.69 -1.36 -18.97
CA GLN A 154 20.54 -2.64 -18.28
C GLN A 154 19.55 -2.54 -17.11
N THR A 155 19.61 -1.47 -16.32
CA THR A 155 18.73 -1.28 -15.18
C THR A 155 17.28 -1.05 -15.61
N CYS A 156 17.04 -0.27 -16.68
CA CYS A 156 15.71 -0.12 -17.27
C CYS A 156 15.14 -1.47 -17.75
N ALA A 157 15.95 -2.29 -18.38
CA ALA A 157 15.53 -3.63 -18.83
C ALA A 157 15.15 -4.53 -17.65
N LEU A 158 16.00 -4.59 -16.60
CA LEU A 158 15.71 -5.36 -15.38
C LEU A 158 14.45 -4.90 -14.67
N LEU A 159 14.25 -3.59 -14.54
CA LEU A 159 13.05 -2.99 -13.94
C LEU A 159 11.80 -3.36 -14.73
N SER A 160 11.85 -3.24 -16.06
CA SER A 160 10.73 -3.61 -16.94
C SER A 160 10.39 -5.09 -16.83
N ASP A 161 11.38 -5.95 -16.90
CA ASP A 161 11.21 -7.40 -16.83
C ASP A 161 10.61 -7.83 -15.47
N TYR A 162 11.12 -7.27 -14.38
CA TYR A 162 10.62 -7.57 -13.04
C TYR A 162 9.16 -7.11 -12.87
N THR A 163 8.86 -5.88 -13.27
CA THR A 163 7.49 -5.31 -13.21
C THR A 163 6.52 -6.17 -14.02
N ALA A 164 6.85 -6.47 -15.27
CA ALA A 164 6.03 -7.29 -16.15
C ALA A 164 5.85 -8.72 -15.62
N LYS A 165 6.90 -9.32 -15.04
CA LYS A 165 6.86 -10.66 -14.44
C LYS A 165 5.88 -10.72 -13.27
N VAL A 166 5.97 -9.80 -12.31
CA VAL A 166 5.07 -9.76 -11.15
C VAL A 166 3.62 -9.55 -11.58
N LEU A 167 3.35 -8.57 -12.44
CA LEU A 167 1.99 -8.27 -12.88
C LEU A 167 1.40 -9.39 -13.75
N THR A 168 2.20 -10.04 -14.59
CA THR A 168 1.76 -11.20 -15.37
C THR A 168 1.42 -12.39 -14.48
N MET A 169 2.20 -12.62 -13.42
CA MET A 169 1.92 -13.65 -12.43
C MET A 169 0.56 -13.40 -11.75
N LEU A 170 0.31 -12.19 -11.27
CA LEU A 170 -0.96 -11.80 -10.68
C LEU A 170 -2.14 -11.99 -11.67
N LYS A 171 -1.97 -11.53 -12.90
CA LYS A 171 -2.98 -11.65 -13.96
C LYS A 171 -3.32 -13.10 -14.27
N ARG A 172 -2.34 -14.01 -14.29
CA ARG A 172 -2.57 -15.46 -14.46
C ARG A 172 -3.41 -16.08 -13.34
N ASP A 173 -3.32 -15.52 -12.14
CA ASP A 173 -4.12 -15.92 -10.99
C ASP A 173 -5.50 -15.24 -10.93
N GLY A 174 -5.87 -14.47 -11.96
CA GLY A 174 -7.12 -13.72 -11.99
C GLY A 174 -7.12 -12.48 -11.08
N VAL A 175 -5.95 -12.05 -10.62
CA VAL A 175 -5.79 -10.82 -9.83
C VAL A 175 -5.43 -9.67 -10.77
N HIS A 176 -6.23 -8.62 -10.74
CA HIS A 176 -6.07 -7.45 -11.59
C HIS A 176 -5.89 -6.21 -10.72
N PRO A 177 -4.65 -5.74 -10.49
CA PRO A 177 -4.42 -4.49 -9.78
C PRO A 177 -5.09 -3.32 -10.48
N GLU A 178 -5.70 -2.42 -9.73
CA GLU A 178 -6.26 -1.19 -10.29
C GLU A 178 -5.19 -0.12 -10.45
N TRP A 179 -4.22 -0.12 -9.53
CA TRP A 179 -3.09 0.81 -9.52
C TRP A 179 -1.78 0.08 -9.33
N VAL A 180 -0.72 0.67 -9.88
CA VAL A 180 0.67 0.24 -9.67
C VAL A 180 1.51 1.47 -9.40
N GLN A 181 2.23 1.48 -8.29
CA GLN A 181 3.28 2.44 -7.99
C GLN A 181 4.58 2.01 -8.65
N VAL A 182 5.18 2.93 -9.40
CA VAL A 182 6.52 2.79 -9.96
C VAL A 182 7.49 3.53 -9.04
N GLY A 183 7.98 2.81 -8.04
CA GLY A 183 8.80 3.33 -6.95
C GLY A 183 7.99 3.81 -5.75
N ASN A 184 8.59 3.74 -4.57
CA ASN A 184 8.05 4.20 -3.30
C ASN A 184 8.79 5.44 -2.82
N GLU A 185 8.04 6.52 -2.49
CA GLU A 185 8.56 7.77 -1.91
C GLU A 185 9.79 8.33 -2.66
N ILE A 186 9.67 8.46 -3.97
CA ILE A 186 10.76 8.76 -4.90
C ILE A 186 11.09 10.26 -5.04
N THR A 187 10.82 11.07 -4.03
CA THR A 187 11.22 12.49 -4.04
C THR A 187 12.72 12.65 -4.25
N GLY A 188 13.53 11.78 -3.64
CA GLY A 188 14.98 11.70 -3.84
C GLY A 188 15.42 10.94 -5.09
N GLY A 189 14.48 10.49 -5.92
CA GLY A 189 14.73 9.54 -7.01
C GLY A 189 14.62 8.09 -6.55
N MET A 190 15.04 7.15 -7.39
CA MET A 190 15.01 5.71 -7.11
C MET A 190 16.28 5.02 -7.62
N LEU A 191 16.57 3.80 -7.13
CA LEU A 191 17.71 3.00 -7.61
C LEU A 191 19.04 3.79 -7.55
N TRP A 192 19.35 4.34 -6.38
CA TRP A 192 20.54 5.16 -6.19
C TRP A 192 21.86 4.40 -6.43
N PRO A 193 22.91 5.10 -6.93
CA PRO A 193 22.94 6.52 -7.30
C PRO A 193 22.40 6.80 -8.72
N LEU A 194 22.06 5.77 -9.51
CA LEU A 194 21.81 5.86 -10.94
C LEU A 194 20.58 6.74 -11.27
N GLY A 195 19.48 6.56 -10.57
CA GLY A 195 18.23 7.32 -10.74
C GLY A 195 17.97 8.32 -9.62
N LYS A 196 19.03 8.88 -8.99
CA LYS A 196 18.89 9.92 -7.98
C LYS A 196 18.39 11.24 -8.61
N TYR A 197 17.77 12.09 -7.81
CA TYR A 197 17.17 13.35 -8.26
C TYR A 197 18.14 14.34 -8.94
N ASP A 198 19.44 14.18 -8.78
CA ASP A 198 20.48 14.92 -9.50
C ASP A 198 20.85 14.27 -10.85
N GLN A 199 20.30 13.08 -11.14
CA GLN A 199 20.45 12.33 -12.39
C GLN A 199 19.09 12.23 -13.12
N TRP A 200 18.40 13.36 -13.31
CA TRP A 200 17.01 13.39 -13.79
C TRP A 200 16.79 12.67 -15.12
N ASP A 201 17.76 12.69 -16.03
CA ASP A 201 17.60 12.04 -17.33
C ASP A 201 17.60 10.49 -17.18
N ASN A 202 18.37 9.95 -16.24
CA ASN A 202 18.32 8.55 -15.87
C ASN A 202 17.01 8.23 -15.13
N LEU A 203 16.62 9.07 -14.15
CA LEU A 203 15.38 8.88 -13.42
C LEU A 203 14.18 8.84 -14.37
N ALA A 204 14.13 9.74 -15.34
CA ALA A 204 13.06 9.77 -16.34
C ALA A 204 13.03 8.50 -17.20
N GLN A 205 14.18 7.91 -17.56
CA GLN A 205 14.24 6.63 -18.27
C GLN A 205 13.68 5.49 -17.42
N LEU A 206 14.05 5.41 -16.14
CA LEU A 206 13.55 4.39 -15.21
C LEU A 206 12.03 4.49 -15.04
N LEU A 207 11.51 5.70 -14.85
CA LEU A 207 10.07 5.94 -14.68
C LEU A 207 9.27 5.55 -15.94
N LYS A 208 9.80 5.88 -17.14
CA LYS A 208 9.20 5.46 -18.41
C LYS A 208 9.24 3.95 -18.59
N ALA A 209 10.36 3.32 -18.27
CA ALA A 209 10.50 1.87 -18.34
C ALA A 209 9.48 1.15 -17.44
N GLY A 210 9.27 1.65 -16.22
CA GLY A 210 8.27 1.13 -15.30
C GLY A 210 6.84 1.35 -15.81
N HIS A 211 6.52 2.57 -16.28
CA HIS A 211 5.23 2.87 -16.89
C HIS A 211 4.91 1.94 -18.07
N ASP A 212 5.82 1.81 -18.99
CA ASP A 212 5.62 1.00 -20.20
C ASP A 212 5.51 -0.49 -19.89
N ALA A 213 6.25 -0.97 -18.89
CA ALA A 213 6.14 -2.34 -18.40
C ALA A 213 4.73 -2.61 -17.83
N VAL A 214 4.18 -1.71 -17.01
CA VAL A 214 2.82 -1.83 -16.49
C VAL A 214 1.80 -1.86 -17.63
N LYS A 215 1.88 -0.90 -18.55
CA LYS A 215 0.94 -0.79 -19.68
C LYS A 215 1.04 -1.96 -20.65
N SER A 216 2.22 -2.57 -20.80
CA SER A 216 2.40 -3.78 -21.64
C SER A 216 1.63 -4.99 -21.11
N VAL A 217 1.43 -5.10 -19.80
CA VAL A 217 0.68 -6.20 -19.19
C VAL A 217 -0.83 -5.94 -19.22
N ASP A 218 -1.25 -4.72 -18.89
CA ASP A 218 -2.65 -4.30 -18.98
C ASP A 218 -2.73 -2.76 -19.06
N GLU A 219 -3.18 -2.23 -20.18
CA GLU A 219 -3.32 -0.78 -20.42
C GLU A 219 -4.28 -0.08 -19.44
N ARG A 220 -5.18 -0.84 -18.81
CA ARG A 220 -6.18 -0.33 -17.86
C ARG A 220 -5.60 -0.02 -16.50
N ILE A 221 -4.48 -0.63 -16.13
CA ILE A 221 -3.82 -0.37 -14.84
C ILE A 221 -3.37 1.08 -14.80
N LYS A 222 -3.73 1.79 -13.74
CA LYS A 222 -3.30 3.17 -13.54
C LYS A 222 -1.91 3.20 -12.92
N VAL A 223 -0.99 3.89 -13.59
CA VAL A 223 0.38 4.08 -13.11
C VAL A 223 0.43 5.27 -12.17
N MET A 224 0.97 5.04 -10.99
CA MET A 224 1.12 6.03 -9.93
C MET A 224 2.59 6.35 -9.68
N LEU A 225 2.89 7.64 -9.47
CA LEU A 225 4.17 8.11 -8.95
C LEU A 225 3.95 8.64 -7.53
N HIS A 226 4.76 8.18 -6.59
CA HIS A 226 4.56 8.38 -5.17
C HIS A 226 5.66 9.22 -4.54
N LEU A 227 5.29 10.34 -3.90
CA LEU A 227 6.19 11.23 -3.18
C LEU A 227 5.84 11.32 -1.70
N ASP A 228 6.87 11.50 -0.86
CA ASP A 228 6.76 11.77 0.57
C ASP A 228 6.48 13.25 0.91
N SER A 229 6.04 14.04 -0.07
CA SER A 229 5.89 15.50 0.05
C SER A 229 4.45 15.97 0.22
N GLY A 230 3.58 15.21 0.91
CA GLY A 230 2.14 15.48 1.00
C GLY A 230 1.78 16.89 1.47
N GLY A 231 2.51 17.46 2.42
CA GLY A 231 2.33 18.85 2.85
C GLY A 231 3.29 19.88 2.20
N ASN A 232 4.16 19.46 1.27
CA ASN A 232 5.15 20.34 0.67
C ASN A 232 4.90 20.59 -0.82
N ASN A 233 4.08 21.59 -1.11
CA ASN A 233 3.73 21.95 -2.49
C ASN A 233 4.92 22.36 -3.36
N ALA A 234 5.89 23.08 -2.81
CA ALA A 234 7.07 23.50 -3.58
C ALA A 234 7.88 22.30 -4.07
N THR A 235 8.10 21.31 -3.21
CA THR A 235 8.78 20.06 -3.56
C THR A 235 7.98 19.27 -4.57
N SER A 236 6.67 19.11 -4.37
CA SER A 236 5.79 18.39 -5.31
C SER A 236 5.81 19.02 -6.70
N ARG A 237 5.70 20.36 -6.79
CA ARG A 237 5.80 21.08 -8.08
C ARG A 237 7.14 20.87 -8.76
N TRP A 238 8.23 21.09 -8.04
CA TRP A 238 9.58 20.92 -8.58
C TRP A 238 9.75 19.52 -9.18
N TRP A 239 9.29 18.50 -8.45
CA TRP A 239 9.47 17.11 -8.86
C TRP A 239 8.63 16.77 -10.08
N PHE A 240 7.32 17.02 -10.05
CA PHE A 240 6.43 16.71 -11.16
C PHE A 240 6.69 17.57 -12.40
N ASP A 241 7.06 18.85 -12.25
CA ASP A 241 7.49 19.69 -13.38
C ASP A 241 8.74 19.09 -14.06
N SER A 242 9.72 18.64 -13.26
CA SER A 242 10.94 18.01 -13.80
C SER A 242 10.64 16.69 -14.54
N ALA A 243 9.71 15.90 -14.03
CA ALA A 243 9.27 14.65 -14.66
C ALA A 243 8.53 14.91 -15.99
N VAL A 244 7.55 15.83 -15.97
CA VAL A 244 6.74 16.19 -17.14
C VAL A 244 7.59 16.80 -18.25
N GLN A 245 8.54 17.69 -17.92
CA GLN A 245 9.49 18.27 -18.89
C GLN A 245 10.28 17.20 -19.65
N ARG A 246 10.51 16.04 -19.04
CA ARG A 246 11.22 14.90 -19.65
C ARG A 246 10.30 13.89 -20.30
N GLY A 247 9.00 14.22 -20.41
CA GLY A 247 8.01 13.36 -21.04
C GLY A 247 7.71 12.09 -20.24
N VAL A 248 7.85 12.12 -18.91
CA VAL A 248 7.35 11.05 -18.03
C VAL A 248 5.83 11.13 -17.99
N THR A 249 5.18 10.00 -18.21
CA THR A 249 3.73 9.86 -18.17
C THR A 249 3.29 9.07 -16.94
N PHE A 250 2.17 9.46 -16.35
CA PHE A 250 1.55 8.80 -15.20
C PHE A 250 0.06 9.12 -15.16
N ASP A 251 -0.70 8.33 -14.40
CA ASP A 251 -2.15 8.48 -14.27
C ASP A 251 -2.54 9.10 -12.93
N VAL A 252 -1.78 8.82 -11.87
CA VAL A 252 -2.11 9.16 -10.48
C VAL A 252 -0.89 9.74 -9.77
N ILE A 253 -1.12 10.77 -8.97
CA ILE A 253 -0.17 11.31 -8.00
C ILE A 253 -0.46 10.67 -6.65
N GLY A 254 0.49 9.88 -6.12
CA GLY A 254 0.47 9.33 -4.77
C GLY A 254 1.25 10.22 -3.81
N LEU A 255 0.72 10.42 -2.62
CA LEU A 255 1.35 11.23 -1.58
C LEU A 255 1.36 10.47 -0.25
N SER A 256 2.49 10.48 0.45
CA SER A 256 2.51 10.22 1.88
C SER A 256 2.16 11.50 2.64
N TYR A 257 1.32 11.37 3.66
CA TYR A 257 1.01 12.46 4.57
C TYR A 257 0.95 11.99 6.02
N TYR A 258 1.93 12.38 6.79
CA TYR A 258 2.01 12.15 8.22
C TYR A 258 2.16 13.51 8.94
N PRO A 259 1.24 13.89 9.83
CA PRO A 259 1.22 15.25 10.40
C PRO A 259 2.46 15.59 11.20
N GLN A 260 3.16 14.58 11.74
CA GLN A 260 4.42 14.79 12.46
C GLN A 260 5.52 15.38 11.58
N TRP A 261 5.58 15.01 10.29
CA TRP A 261 6.70 15.34 9.40
C TRP A 261 6.33 16.28 8.25
N GLN A 262 5.05 16.32 7.86
CA GLN A 262 4.65 16.96 6.61
C GLN A 262 3.68 18.12 6.78
N GLY A 263 3.65 18.72 7.97
CA GLY A 263 2.93 19.96 8.22
C GLY A 263 1.44 19.79 8.53
N ALA A 264 0.69 20.88 8.36
CA ALA A 264 -0.71 20.91 8.71
C ALA A 264 -1.62 20.25 7.67
N LEU A 265 -2.84 19.89 8.07
CA LEU A 265 -3.89 19.41 7.14
C LEU A 265 -4.19 20.43 6.02
N SER A 266 -4.07 21.73 6.30
CA SER A 266 -4.18 22.78 5.28
C SER A 266 -3.07 22.74 4.24
N ASP A 267 -1.87 22.29 4.61
CA ASP A 267 -0.74 22.17 3.69
C ASP A 267 -0.98 20.99 2.74
N LEU A 268 -1.48 19.85 3.26
CA LEU A 268 -1.95 18.74 2.45
C LEU A 268 -3.03 19.18 1.46
N GLN A 269 -4.06 19.90 1.94
CA GLN A 269 -5.15 20.38 1.10
C GLN A 269 -4.65 21.26 -0.04
N ASN A 270 -3.77 22.24 0.30
CA ASN A 270 -3.21 23.17 -0.68
C ASN A 270 -2.37 22.42 -1.72
N ASN A 271 -1.51 21.50 -1.29
CA ASN A 271 -0.68 20.71 -2.19
C ASN A 271 -1.52 19.82 -3.10
N ALA A 272 -2.44 19.04 -2.54
CA ALA A 272 -3.25 18.10 -3.30
C ALA A 272 -4.15 18.81 -4.33
N ASN A 273 -4.75 19.95 -3.96
CA ASN A 273 -5.55 20.76 -4.87
C ASN A 273 -4.72 21.33 -6.03
N ASP A 274 -3.52 21.80 -5.74
CA ASP A 274 -2.61 22.33 -6.76
C ASP A 274 -2.11 21.24 -7.69
N MET A 275 -1.72 20.08 -7.17
CA MET A 275 -1.29 18.94 -7.97
C MET A 275 -2.37 18.49 -8.95
N ALA A 276 -3.59 18.34 -8.47
CA ALA A 276 -4.74 17.98 -9.32
C ALA A 276 -5.01 19.03 -10.42
N THR A 277 -5.02 20.31 -10.05
CA THR A 277 -5.33 21.40 -10.99
C THR A 277 -4.20 21.60 -12.01
N ARG A 278 -2.95 21.54 -11.58
CA ARG A 278 -1.77 21.80 -12.40
C ARG A 278 -1.53 20.72 -13.44
N TYR A 279 -1.69 19.45 -13.06
CA TYR A 279 -1.34 18.31 -13.91
C TYR A 279 -2.57 17.62 -14.52
N GLY A 280 -3.80 17.93 -14.06
CA GLY A 280 -5.02 17.26 -14.51
C GLY A 280 -5.03 15.77 -14.19
N LYS A 281 -4.42 15.38 -13.06
CA LYS A 281 -4.25 13.99 -12.65
C LYS A 281 -5.05 13.67 -11.40
N ASP A 282 -5.41 12.40 -11.26
CA ASP A 282 -5.97 11.89 -10.02
C ASP A 282 -4.92 11.98 -8.89
N VAL A 283 -5.37 12.26 -7.67
CA VAL A 283 -4.52 12.39 -6.47
C VAL A 283 -5.03 11.45 -5.40
N MET A 284 -4.13 10.74 -4.76
CA MET A 284 -4.42 9.84 -3.64
C MET A 284 -3.41 10.07 -2.51
N VAL A 285 -3.88 10.01 -1.27
CA VAL A 285 -2.98 9.85 -0.12
C VAL A 285 -2.81 8.34 0.05
N VAL A 286 -1.64 7.83 -0.31
CA VAL A 286 -1.37 6.37 -0.33
C VAL A 286 -0.66 5.87 0.92
N GLU A 287 -0.20 6.81 1.75
CA GLU A 287 0.27 6.53 3.10
C GLU A 287 -0.16 7.62 4.05
N THR A 288 -0.79 7.24 5.14
CA THR A 288 -1.06 8.10 6.28
C THR A 288 -1.27 7.26 7.53
N ALA A 289 -1.03 7.83 8.69
CA ALA A 289 -1.36 7.24 9.97
C ALA A 289 -1.51 8.30 11.05
N TYR A 290 -2.01 7.88 12.21
CA TYR A 290 -2.19 8.73 13.37
C TYR A 290 -2.20 7.88 14.64
N PRO A 291 -1.50 8.24 15.71
CA PRO A 291 -1.43 7.40 16.90
C PRO A 291 -2.78 7.32 17.62
N TRP A 292 -3.15 6.09 17.98
CA TRP A 292 -4.33 5.82 18.81
C TRP A 292 -3.99 5.83 20.30
N THR A 293 -2.72 5.88 20.66
CA THR A 293 -2.21 5.87 22.04
C THR A 293 -0.84 6.54 22.10
N THR A 294 -0.43 6.96 23.29
CA THR A 294 0.93 7.40 23.60
C THR A 294 1.78 6.27 24.21
N SER A 295 1.20 5.10 24.42
CA SER A 295 1.89 3.93 24.94
C SER A 295 2.66 3.25 23.81
N ASP A 296 3.62 2.43 24.21
CA ASP A 296 4.44 1.56 23.41
C ASP A 296 4.08 0.11 23.77
N GLY A 297 3.90 -0.75 22.79
CA GLY A 297 3.47 -2.14 22.98
C GLY A 297 4.62 -3.11 23.11
N ASP A 298 5.85 -2.70 22.73
CA ASP A 298 7.05 -3.53 22.86
C ASP A 298 8.26 -2.72 23.36
N SER A 299 9.47 -3.09 23.03
CA SER A 299 10.69 -2.41 23.49
C SER A 299 11.32 -1.49 22.45
N GLU A 300 10.84 -1.52 21.21
CA GLU A 300 11.34 -0.67 20.13
C GLU A 300 10.57 0.66 20.13
N PRO A 301 11.27 1.80 20.32
CA PRO A 301 10.58 3.08 20.44
C PRO A 301 9.74 3.44 19.23
N ASN A 302 8.53 3.89 19.47
CA ASN A 302 7.62 4.36 18.43
C ASN A 302 8.20 5.52 17.60
N SER A 303 8.12 5.42 16.27
CA SER A 303 8.59 6.45 15.32
C SER A 303 7.69 7.68 15.32
N MET A 304 6.38 7.51 15.47
CA MET A 304 5.43 8.60 15.55
C MET A 304 5.02 8.86 17.00
N THR A 305 5.66 9.84 17.62
CA THR A 305 5.46 10.17 19.05
C THR A 305 4.64 11.42 19.28
N ASN A 306 4.36 12.19 18.22
CA ASN A 306 3.54 13.39 18.28
C ASN A 306 2.62 13.52 17.07
N THR A 307 1.71 14.45 17.12
CA THR A 307 0.65 14.65 16.11
C THR A 307 0.89 15.88 15.24
N GLY A 308 2.12 16.41 15.26
CA GLY A 308 2.47 17.60 14.52
C GLY A 308 1.57 18.79 14.90
N SER A 309 1.04 19.47 13.91
CA SER A 309 0.13 20.61 14.09
C SER A 309 -1.35 20.24 14.22
N THR A 310 -1.69 18.94 14.30
CA THR A 310 -3.08 18.52 14.49
C THR A 310 -3.50 18.64 15.97
N THR A 311 -4.80 18.82 16.20
CA THR A 311 -5.38 18.98 17.55
C THR A 311 -6.17 17.74 17.99
N PHE A 312 -6.18 16.67 17.23
CA PHE A 312 -6.89 15.45 17.61
C PHE A 312 -6.11 14.74 18.74
N PRO A 313 -6.81 14.22 19.76
CA PRO A 313 -6.14 13.47 20.82
C PRO A 313 -5.57 12.13 20.30
N GLN A 314 -4.47 11.67 20.89
CA GLN A 314 -3.90 10.33 20.61
C GLN A 314 -4.75 9.25 21.32
N THR A 315 -5.90 9.00 20.75
CA THR A 315 -6.91 8.02 21.20
C THR A 315 -7.61 7.42 19.98
N PRO A 316 -8.29 6.27 20.10
CA PRO A 316 -9.07 5.73 18.98
C PRO A 316 -10.10 6.74 18.41
N ALA A 317 -10.71 7.56 19.28
CA ALA A 317 -11.63 8.60 18.82
C ALA A 317 -10.93 9.72 18.04
N GLY A 318 -9.74 10.16 18.46
CA GLY A 318 -8.96 11.16 17.75
C GLY A 318 -8.38 10.60 16.45
N GLN A 319 -7.96 9.35 16.44
CA GLN A 319 -7.54 8.63 15.23
C GLN A 319 -8.70 8.57 14.20
N ALA A 320 -9.92 8.26 14.64
CA ALA A 320 -11.11 8.29 13.77
C ALA A 320 -11.40 9.69 13.20
N GLN A 321 -11.19 10.75 13.99
CA GLN A 321 -11.33 12.13 13.53
C GLN A 321 -10.28 12.47 12.47
N PHE A 322 -9.05 12.05 12.67
CA PHE A 322 -7.97 12.24 11.69
C PHE A 322 -8.25 11.51 10.37
N ILE A 323 -8.65 10.22 10.41
CA ILE A 323 -9.09 9.47 9.22
C ILE A 323 -10.16 10.26 8.46
N GLY A 324 -11.13 10.81 9.19
CA GLY A 324 -12.19 11.62 8.63
C GLY A 324 -11.65 12.89 7.96
N ALA A 325 -10.80 13.63 8.63
CA ALA A 325 -10.26 14.89 8.14
C ALA A 325 -9.44 14.71 6.84
N VAL A 326 -8.54 13.73 6.80
CA VAL A 326 -7.77 13.42 5.58
C VAL A 326 -8.69 12.97 4.44
N THR A 327 -9.67 12.12 4.73
CA THR A 327 -10.65 11.66 3.74
C THR A 327 -11.44 12.83 3.15
N ASP A 328 -11.91 13.76 3.98
CA ASP A 328 -12.68 14.92 3.53
C ASP A 328 -11.83 15.87 2.66
N ILE A 329 -10.55 16.08 3.03
CA ILE A 329 -9.60 16.85 2.22
C ILE A 329 -9.43 16.23 0.83
N VAL A 330 -9.17 14.92 0.77
CA VAL A 330 -8.94 14.25 -0.51
C VAL A 330 -10.22 14.24 -1.36
N LYS A 331 -11.38 14.01 -0.76
CA LYS A 331 -12.68 14.08 -1.48
C LYS A 331 -13.00 15.47 -2.01
N ALA A 332 -12.52 16.51 -1.33
CA ALA A 332 -12.74 17.90 -1.73
C ALA A 332 -11.80 18.38 -2.83
N ILE A 333 -10.84 17.58 -3.30
CA ILE A 333 -9.94 17.94 -4.39
C ILE A 333 -10.74 18.33 -5.64
N PRO A 334 -10.44 19.50 -6.27
CA PRO A 334 -11.18 20.01 -7.41
C PRO A 334 -11.31 19.03 -8.57
N GLY A 335 -12.38 19.13 -9.34
CA GLY A 335 -12.62 18.30 -10.52
C GLY A 335 -12.94 16.84 -10.23
N GLY A 336 -13.10 16.46 -8.96
CA GLY A 336 -13.30 15.07 -8.56
C GLY A 336 -12.05 14.21 -8.73
N HIS A 337 -10.87 14.82 -8.72
CA HIS A 337 -9.59 14.16 -8.84
C HIS A 337 -9.13 13.44 -7.55
N GLY A 338 -9.74 13.68 -6.42
CA GLY A 338 -9.45 12.94 -5.19
C GLY A 338 -9.99 11.51 -5.24
N LYS A 339 -9.12 10.51 -5.23
CA LYS A 339 -9.53 9.12 -5.51
C LYS A 339 -9.39 8.16 -4.35
N GLY A 340 -8.66 8.48 -3.30
CA GLY A 340 -8.56 7.56 -2.16
C GLY A 340 -7.57 7.97 -1.09
N VAL A 341 -7.72 7.30 0.05
CA VAL A 341 -6.80 7.38 1.20
C VAL A 341 -6.47 5.96 1.63
N PHE A 342 -5.19 5.68 1.86
CA PHE A 342 -4.70 4.41 2.40
C PHE A 342 -4.04 4.63 3.75
N TRP A 343 -4.49 3.86 4.74
CA TRP A 343 -3.84 3.78 6.05
C TRP A 343 -2.63 2.87 5.95
N TRP A 344 -1.48 3.31 6.44
CA TRP A 344 -0.26 2.54 6.34
C TRP A 344 -0.11 1.59 7.51
N GLU A 345 0.04 0.28 7.20
CA GLU A 345 0.28 -0.85 8.11
C GLU A 345 -0.66 -0.84 9.34
N PRO A 346 -2.01 -0.87 9.13
CA PRO A 346 -2.96 -0.82 10.25
C PRO A 346 -2.91 -2.04 11.16
N GLU A 347 -2.34 -3.13 10.68
CA GLU A 347 -2.27 -4.43 11.35
C GLU A 347 -0.91 -4.72 11.99
N TRP A 348 0.06 -3.81 11.88
CA TRP A 348 1.39 -4.03 12.40
C TRP A 348 1.41 -3.89 13.93
N ILE A 349 0.95 -4.96 14.61
CA ILE A 349 0.91 -5.07 16.07
C ILE A 349 2.19 -5.70 16.59
N PRO A 350 2.60 -5.46 17.85
CA PRO A 350 3.76 -6.08 18.47
C PRO A 350 3.73 -7.60 18.32
N THR A 351 4.70 -8.13 17.58
CA THR A 351 4.77 -9.56 17.27
C THR A 351 6.21 -10.04 17.33
N PRO A 352 6.51 -11.15 18.05
CA PRO A 352 7.85 -11.67 18.13
C PRO A 352 8.48 -11.89 16.75
N ASN A 353 9.74 -11.53 16.58
CA ASN A 353 10.54 -11.66 15.37
C ASN A 353 10.09 -10.77 14.18
N VAL A 354 9.07 -9.98 14.32
CA VAL A 354 8.63 -9.01 13.32
C VAL A 354 9.08 -7.61 13.74
N GLY A 355 9.36 -6.74 12.77
CA GLY A 355 9.77 -5.36 13.04
C GLY A 355 10.37 -4.69 11.82
N TRP A 356 10.84 -3.48 12.03
CA TRP A 356 11.59 -2.73 11.02
C TRP A 356 12.80 -3.52 10.49
N LYS A 357 13.48 -4.18 11.40
CA LYS A 357 14.47 -5.24 11.17
C LYS A 357 13.99 -6.49 11.88
N VAL A 358 14.35 -7.66 11.38
CA VAL A 358 13.98 -8.93 12.02
C VAL A 358 14.37 -8.92 13.49
N GLY A 359 13.39 -9.09 14.35
CA GLY A 359 13.59 -9.18 15.81
C GLY A 359 13.90 -7.86 16.52
N ALA A 360 13.82 -6.71 15.83
CA ALA A 360 14.04 -5.41 16.47
C ALA A 360 12.83 -4.90 17.27
N GLY A 361 11.62 -5.33 16.91
CA GLY A 361 10.38 -4.81 17.46
C GLY A 361 9.66 -3.88 16.46
N ASP A 362 8.54 -3.33 16.90
CA ASP A 362 7.62 -2.56 16.06
C ASP A 362 7.63 -1.07 16.42
N GLN A 363 8.17 -0.25 15.53
CA GLN A 363 8.15 1.21 15.68
C GLN A 363 6.81 1.87 15.34
N TRP A 364 5.78 1.09 15.01
CA TRP A 364 4.54 1.60 14.43
C TRP A 364 3.28 1.20 15.18
N ASP A 365 3.39 0.41 16.21
CA ASP A 365 2.31 -0.24 16.94
C ASP A 365 1.27 0.74 17.51
N ASN A 366 1.67 1.97 17.82
CA ASN A 366 0.79 3.03 18.28
C ASN A 366 -0.06 3.66 17.17
N ASN A 367 0.19 3.33 15.88
CA ASN A 367 -0.51 3.87 14.71
C ASN A 367 -1.48 2.87 14.06
N THR A 368 -1.54 1.66 14.56
CA THR A 368 -2.39 0.59 14.05
C THR A 368 -3.88 0.88 14.20
N LEU A 369 -4.72 0.11 13.51
CA LEU A 369 -6.18 0.11 13.69
C LEU A 369 -6.64 -1.08 14.56
N PHE A 370 -5.70 -1.74 15.19
CA PHE A 370 -5.87 -2.77 16.21
C PHE A 370 -5.08 -2.38 17.45
N ASP A 371 -5.52 -2.81 18.61
CA ASP A 371 -4.72 -2.65 19.83
C ASP A 371 -3.49 -3.58 19.83
N PHE A 372 -2.61 -3.47 20.82
CA PHE A 372 -1.39 -4.28 20.94
C PHE A 372 -1.64 -5.81 21.06
N HIS A 373 -2.90 -6.21 21.23
CA HIS A 373 -3.33 -7.60 21.31
C HIS A 373 -4.14 -8.05 20.09
N GLY A 374 -4.22 -7.20 19.07
CA GLY A 374 -4.93 -7.48 17.82
C GLY A 374 -6.45 -7.28 17.88
N ASN A 375 -7.01 -6.66 18.92
CA ASN A 375 -8.43 -6.33 18.92
C ASN A 375 -8.69 -5.09 18.06
N ALA A 376 -9.69 -5.17 17.19
CA ALA A 376 -10.08 -4.06 16.34
C ALA A 376 -10.48 -2.81 17.15
N LEU A 377 -9.88 -1.67 16.82
CA LEU A 377 -10.18 -0.39 17.46
C LEU A 377 -11.45 0.22 16.87
N THR A 378 -12.15 1.00 17.70
CA THR A 378 -13.36 1.74 17.25
C THR A 378 -13.08 2.77 16.16
N SER A 379 -11.83 3.16 15.94
CA SER A 379 -11.39 4.04 14.84
C SER A 379 -11.65 3.43 13.47
N LEU A 380 -11.63 2.10 13.32
CA LEU A 380 -11.98 1.40 12.08
C LEU A 380 -13.37 1.78 11.55
N ASP A 381 -14.33 2.12 12.42
CA ASP A 381 -15.67 2.55 12.00
C ASP A 381 -15.68 3.86 11.19
N ALA A 382 -14.58 4.62 11.18
CA ALA A 382 -14.45 5.80 10.35
C ALA A 382 -14.53 5.46 8.84
N PHE A 383 -14.09 4.27 8.43
CA PHE A 383 -14.19 3.83 7.05
C PHE A 383 -15.62 3.45 6.61
N ARG A 384 -16.51 3.05 7.53
CA ARG A 384 -17.92 2.79 7.22
C ARG A 384 -18.70 4.06 6.91
N LYS A 385 -18.38 5.14 7.60
CA LYS A 385 -19.15 6.40 7.59
C LYS A 385 -18.79 7.32 6.42
N ARG A 386 -17.78 7.02 5.64
CA ARG A 386 -17.18 7.96 4.68
C ARG A 386 -17.15 7.49 3.21
#